data_3c38d11c37049ccafb8a1af872631704
#
_entry.id   3c38d11c37049ccafb8a1af872631704
#
_cell.length_a   1.000
_cell.length_b   1.000
_cell.length_c   1.000
_cell.angle_alpha   90.00
_cell.angle_beta   90.00
_cell.angle_gamma   90.00
#
_symmetry.space_group_name_H-M   'P 1'
#
loop_
_entity.id
_entity.type
_entity.pdbx_description
1 polymer ?
#
loop_
_entity_poly.entity_id
_entity_poly.type
_entity_poly.pdbx_seq_one_letter_code
_entity_poly.pdbx_strand_id
1 'polypeptide(L)'
;MPYAAINGQNIHYTDSGGDKPALLFSHGLLMDCSMFDAQVSAFSNAYRCIAWDERGHGGTGDARENFSYYDSAADAVALLAYLGIKQAVFVGMSQGGYLSLRAALTAPHAVRAIVLLGSQADMDAPEKIPGYQAMVDAWSTHGLSEEIGSTIEHIIGGPSFDGAPWRAKWKKMSATNLHTIFNTLFTRDDLTDRLSQITAPTLVVHGTDDAAIPLVHAQKAAQGIPGAKLVVIQGGGHAANMTHAAPVNKAIAEFLA
;
A
#
# COMPACT_ATOMS: atom_id res chain seq x y z
N MET A 1 8.10 -17.72 -8.22
CA MET A 1 7.78 -16.87 -7.07
C MET A 1 6.97 -17.70 -6.08
N PRO A 2 7.25 -17.61 -4.79
CA PRO A 2 6.60 -18.45 -3.79
C PRO A 2 5.17 -17.99 -3.46
N TYR A 3 4.40 -18.92 -2.91
CA TYR A 3 3.06 -18.72 -2.37
C TYR A 3 2.98 -19.25 -0.94
N ALA A 4 2.18 -18.61 -0.11
CA ALA A 4 1.88 -19.05 1.25
C ALA A 4 0.36 -19.17 1.45
N ALA A 5 -0.09 -20.33 1.96
CA ALA A 5 -1.49 -20.51 2.34
C ALA A 5 -1.75 -19.80 3.68
N ILE A 6 -2.44 -18.68 3.65
CA ILE A 6 -2.65 -17.78 4.79
C ILE A 6 -4.11 -17.34 4.81
N ASN A 7 -4.79 -17.54 5.93
CA ASN A 7 -6.14 -17.06 6.19
C ASN A 7 -7.11 -17.28 5.01
N GLY A 8 -7.08 -18.47 4.42
CA GLY A 8 -7.95 -18.84 3.30
C GLY A 8 -7.52 -18.30 1.93
N GLN A 9 -6.45 -17.52 1.83
CA GLN A 9 -5.88 -17.03 0.59
C GLN A 9 -4.57 -17.79 0.25
N ASN A 10 -4.19 -17.77 -1.02
CA ASN A 10 -2.89 -18.24 -1.49
C ASN A 10 -2.03 -17.01 -1.78
N ILE A 11 -1.41 -16.46 -0.75
CA ILE A 11 -0.68 -15.20 -0.81
C ILE A 11 0.59 -15.34 -1.64
N HIS A 12 0.67 -14.58 -2.71
CA HIS A 12 1.87 -14.44 -3.53
C HIS A 12 2.84 -13.44 -2.88
N TYR A 13 4.14 -13.73 -2.91
CA TYR A 13 5.16 -12.82 -2.39
C TYR A 13 6.51 -13.02 -3.07
N THR A 14 7.40 -12.05 -2.89
CA THR A 14 8.83 -12.15 -3.17
C THR A 14 9.59 -12.01 -1.87
N ASP A 15 10.76 -12.66 -1.77
CA ASP A 15 11.59 -12.62 -0.58
C ASP A 15 13.07 -12.65 -0.99
N SER A 16 13.83 -11.65 -0.59
CA SER A 16 15.27 -11.58 -0.86
C SER A 16 16.10 -12.56 0.00
N GLY A 17 15.47 -13.19 1.01
CA GLY A 17 16.10 -14.14 1.89
C GLY A 17 17.10 -13.54 2.91
N GLY A 18 17.75 -14.44 3.66
CA GLY A 18 18.75 -14.09 4.66
C GLY A 18 18.19 -13.77 6.05
N ASP A 19 19.10 -13.58 7.03
CA ASP A 19 18.76 -13.35 8.46
C ASP A 19 18.82 -11.89 8.87
N LYS A 20 18.77 -10.96 7.90
CA LYS A 20 18.79 -9.51 8.10
C LYS A 20 17.46 -9.02 8.69
N PRO A 21 17.44 -7.82 9.30
CA PRO A 21 16.18 -7.18 9.68
C PRO A 21 15.23 -7.09 8.49
N ALA A 22 13.93 -7.34 8.71
CA ALA A 22 12.96 -7.46 7.64
C ALA A 22 12.26 -6.13 7.31
N LEU A 23 12.07 -5.87 6.01
CA LEU A 23 11.14 -4.88 5.47
C LEU A 23 9.99 -5.63 4.78
N LEU A 24 8.75 -5.32 5.15
CA LEU A 24 7.55 -5.86 4.52
C LEU A 24 6.90 -4.74 3.70
N PHE A 25 6.84 -4.94 2.38
CA PHE A 25 6.30 -3.97 1.42
C PHE A 25 4.88 -4.34 1.03
N SER A 26 3.93 -3.46 1.32
CA SER A 26 2.50 -3.59 1.01
C SER A 26 2.08 -2.53 0.00
N HIS A 27 1.60 -2.99 -1.16
CA HIS A 27 1.31 -2.15 -2.33
C HIS A 27 0.02 -1.31 -2.20
N GLY A 28 -0.19 -0.41 -3.18
CA GLY A 28 -1.41 0.39 -3.34
C GLY A 28 -2.53 -0.35 -4.07
N LEU A 29 -3.75 0.20 -3.99
CA LEU A 29 -4.92 -0.31 -4.72
C LEU A 29 -4.63 -0.41 -6.22
N LEU A 30 -5.09 -1.48 -6.87
CA LEU A 30 -4.86 -1.81 -8.27
C LEU A 30 -3.39 -2.10 -8.64
N MET A 31 -2.49 -2.12 -7.67
CA MET A 31 -1.07 -2.42 -7.88
C MET A 31 -0.75 -3.85 -7.44
N ASP A 32 0.52 -4.22 -7.46
CA ASP A 32 1.06 -5.46 -6.90
C ASP A 32 2.48 -5.24 -6.36
N CYS A 33 3.09 -6.28 -5.82
CA CYS A 33 4.40 -6.23 -5.18
C CYS A 33 5.51 -5.62 -6.07
N SER A 34 5.39 -5.71 -7.39
CA SER A 34 6.41 -5.19 -8.33
C SER A 34 6.53 -3.66 -8.30
N MET A 35 5.57 -2.93 -7.71
CA MET A 35 5.71 -1.49 -7.52
C MET A 35 6.88 -1.11 -6.61
N PHE A 36 7.40 -2.06 -5.83
CA PHE A 36 8.52 -1.86 -4.92
C PHE A 36 9.87 -2.33 -5.44
N ASP A 37 10.00 -2.68 -6.74
CA ASP A 37 11.26 -3.18 -7.31
C ASP A 37 12.44 -2.24 -7.05
N ALA A 38 12.23 -0.92 -7.13
CA ALA A 38 13.26 0.08 -6.83
C ALA A 38 13.67 0.10 -5.34
N GLN A 39 12.72 -0.14 -4.42
CA GLN A 39 12.98 -0.22 -2.99
C GLN A 39 13.66 -1.55 -2.64
N VAL A 40 13.17 -2.66 -3.17
CA VAL A 40 13.80 -3.98 -2.99
C VAL A 40 15.25 -3.95 -3.49
N SER A 41 15.50 -3.40 -4.67
CA SER A 41 16.86 -3.24 -5.21
C SER A 41 17.76 -2.40 -4.29
N ALA A 42 17.23 -1.30 -3.73
CA ALA A 42 18.01 -0.40 -2.87
C ALA A 42 18.33 -1.01 -1.49
N PHE A 43 17.42 -1.82 -0.93
CA PHE A 43 17.51 -2.26 0.47
C PHE A 43 17.92 -3.71 0.67
N SER A 44 17.85 -4.60 -0.33
CA SER A 44 18.12 -6.04 -0.18
C SER A 44 19.54 -6.38 0.29
N ASN A 45 20.51 -5.49 0.09
CA ASN A 45 21.87 -5.69 0.62
C ASN A 45 21.96 -5.54 2.16
N ALA A 46 21.10 -4.74 2.79
CA ALA A 46 21.11 -4.47 4.21
C ALA A 46 19.93 -5.10 4.97
N TYR A 47 18.83 -5.40 4.28
CA TYR A 47 17.58 -5.89 4.84
C TYR A 47 17.08 -7.13 4.08
N ARG A 48 16.29 -7.98 4.76
CA ARG A 48 15.46 -8.99 4.10
C ARG A 48 14.20 -8.30 3.61
N CYS A 49 14.05 -8.17 2.30
CA CYS A 49 12.95 -7.49 1.64
C CYS A 49 11.87 -8.51 1.25
N ILE A 50 10.68 -8.37 1.82
CA ILE A 50 9.49 -9.15 1.47
C ILE A 50 8.50 -8.19 0.83
N ALA A 51 8.13 -8.42 -0.43
CA ALA A 51 7.05 -7.70 -1.10
C ALA A 51 5.96 -8.70 -1.46
N TRP A 52 4.72 -8.42 -1.10
CA TRP A 52 3.60 -9.36 -1.20
C TRP A 52 2.41 -8.75 -1.91
N ASP A 53 1.58 -9.59 -2.48
CA ASP A 53 0.34 -9.19 -3.13
C ASP A 53 -0.82 -9.41 -2.15
N GLU A 54 -1.49 -8.32 -1.79
CA GLU A 54 -2.69 -8.34 -0.97
C GLU A 54 -3.80 -9.14 -1.66
N ARG A 55 -4.74 -9.68 -0.88
CA ARG A 55 -5.92 -10.36 -1.42
C ARG A 55 -6.63 -9.46 -2.45
N GLY A 56 -7.08 -10.03 -3.56
CA GLY A 56 -7.67 -9.29 -4.67
C GLY A 56 -6.66 -8.68 -5.65
N HIS A 57 -5.35 -8.91 -5.47
CA HIS A 57 -4.31 -8.27 -6.28
C HIS A 57 -3.23 -9.24 -6.75
N GLY A 58 -2.57 -8.86 -7.83
CA GLY A 58 -1.37 -9.50 -8.36
C GLY A 58 -1.46 -11.02 -8.50
N GLY A 59 -0.43 -11.72 -8.05
CA GLY A 59 -0.37 -13.18 -8.08
C GLY A 59 -1.24 -13.86 -7.01
N THR A 60 -1.67 -13.17 -5.98
CA THR A 60 -2.65 -13.67 -5.00
C THR A 60 -4.02 -13.87 -5.66
N GLY A 61 -4.33 -13.08 -6.69
CA GLY A 61 -5.57 -13.18 -7.45
C GLY A 61 -6.79 -12.66 -6.71
N ASP A 62 -7.97 -12.99 -7.23
CA ASP A 62 -9.24 -12.50 -6.72
C ASP A 62 -9.46 -12.84 -5.25
N ALA A 63 -9.98 -11.87 -4.49
CA ALA A 63 -10.41 -12.10 -3.13
C ALA A 63 -11.58 -13.09 -3.11
N ARG A 64 -11.50 -14.11 -2.24
CA ARG A 64 -12.50 -15.18 -2.16
C ARG A 64 -13.81 -14.73 -1.50
N GLU A 65 -13.74 -13.66 -0.72
CA GLU A 65 -14.83 -13.07 0.04
C GLU A 65 -14.58 -11.58 0.29
N ASN A 66 -15.59 -10.85 0.75
CA ASN A 66 -15.41 -9.49 1.23
C ASN A 66 -14.43 -9.48 2.40
N PHE A 67 -13.60 -8.46 2.46
CA PHE A 67 -12.57 -8.31 3.48
C PHE A 67 -12.44 -6.86 3.90
N SER A 68 -11.69 -6.64 4.96
CA SER A 68 -11.33 -5.33 5.49
C SER A 68 -9.81 -5.18 5.52
N TYR A 69 -9.30 -3.97 5.72
CA TYR A 69 -7.87 -3.78 5.95
C TYR A 69 -7.36 -4.36 7.28
N TYR A 70 -8.25 -4.78 8.18
CA TYR A 70 -7.88 -5.59 9.34
C TYR A 70 -7.54 -7.02 8.92
N ASP A 71 -8.28 -7.58 7.96
CA ASP A 71 -7.98 -8.91 7.40
C ASP A 71 -6.65 -8.88 6.66
N SER A 72 -6.40 -7.82 5.86
CA SER A 72 -5.12 -7.62 5.18
C SER A 72 -3.95 -7.42 6.16
N ALA A 73 -4.17 -6.71 7.26
CA ALA A 73 -3.19 -6.58 8.33
C ALA A 73 -2.89 -7.94 9.00
N ALA A 74 -3.92 -8.76 9.23
CA ALA A 74 -3.76 -10.11 9.76
C ALA A 74 -3.00 -11.02 8.77
N ASP A 75 -3.25 -10.89 7.47
CA ASP A 75 -2.50 -11.62 6.43
C ASP A 75 -1.02 -11.22 6.42
N ALA A 76 -0.71 -9.93 6.50
CA ALA A 76 0.66 -9.42 6.58
C ALA A 76 1.42 -10.01 7.79
N VAL A 77 0.78 -10.01 8.97
CA VAL A 77 1.36 -10.59 10.19
C VAL A 77 1.53 -12.09 10.07
N ALA A 78 0.54 -12.78 9.49
CA ALA A 78 0.60 -14.24 9.29
C ALA A 78 1.67 -14.62 8.25
N LEU A 79 1.90 -13.79 7.22
CA LEU A 79 3.01 -13.99 6.27
C LEU A 79 4.36 -13.88 6.97
N LEU A 80 4.56 -12.90 7.84
CA LEU A 80 5.79 -12.81 8.64
C LEU A 80 6.00 -14.05 9.50
N ALA A 81 4.95 -14.52 10.18
CA ALA A 81 4.99 -15.73 11.00
C ALA A 81 5.32 -16.99 10.15
N TYR A 82 4.73 -17.13 8.96
CA TYR A 82 5.01 -18.19 8.01
C TYR A 82 6.50 -18.20 7.58
N LEU A 83 7.10 -17.02 7.42
CA LEU A 83 8.51 -16.83 7.05
C LEU A 83 9.47 -16.91 8.25
N GLY A 84 8.97 -17.18 9.46
CA GLY A 84 9.77 -17.23 10.68
C GLY A 84 10.25 -15.86 11.17
N ILE A 85 9.61 -14.77 10.71
CA ILE A 85 9.98 -13.38 11.03
C ILE A 85 9.10 -12.91 12.18
N LYS A 86 9.72 -12.55 13.31
CA LYS A 86 8.99 -12.09 14.50
C LYS A 86 8.52 -10.65 14.38
N GLN A 87 9.29 -9.80 13.69
CA GLN A 87 9.05 -8.36 13.60
C GLN A 87 9.65 -7.78 12.32
N ALA A 88 8.93 -6.88 11.65
CA ALA A 88 9.40 -6.20 10.46
C ALA A 88 9.09 -4.70 10.49
N VAL A 89 9.77 -3.92 9.66
CA VAL A 89 9.34 -2.57 9.27
C VAL A 89 8.25 -2.73 8.21
N PHE A 90 7.08 -2.18 8.45
CA PHE A 90 5.96 -2.18 7.52
C PHE A 90 6.07 -0.96 6.60
N VAL A 91 6.33 -1.17 5.33
CA VAL A 91 6.44 -0.13 4.29
C VAL A 91 5.20 -0.23 3.42
N GLY A 92 4.24 0.65 3.65
CA GLY A 92 2.94 0.60 2.99
C GLY A 92 2.68 1.81 2.09
N MET A 93 2.32 1.56 0.83
CA MET A 93 1.88 2.59 -0.10
C MET A 93 0.36 2.63 -0.15
N SER A 94 -0.25 3.83 0.02
CA SER A 94 -1.72 4.01 -0.06
C SER A 94 -2.46 3.00 0.83
N GLN A 95 -3.24 2.05 0.27
CA GLN A 95 -3.90 0.98 1.03
C GLN A 95 -2.91 0.14 1.85
N GLY A 96 -1.69 -0.07 1.37
CA GLY A 96 -0.64 -0.73 2.14
C GLY A 96 -0.30 0.01 3.44
N GLY A 97 -0.45 1.34 3.45
CA GLY A 97 -0.38 2.16 4.66
C GLY A 97 -1.60 1.95 5.56
N TYR A 98 -2.82 1.81 4.99
CA TYR A 98 -4.03 1.56 5.79
C TYR A 98 -3.93 0.26 6.59
N LEU A 99 -3.47 -0.83 5.95
CA LEU A 99 -3.25 -2.08 6.65
C LEU A 99 -2.08 -2.01 7.64
N SER A 100 -1.02 -1.23 7.34
CA SER A 100 0.13 -1.07 8.24
C SER A 100 -0.25 -0.37 9.54
N LEU A 101 -1.09 0.66 9.49
CA LEU A 101 -1.63 1.32 10.68
C LEU A 101 -2.48 0.35 11.51
N ARG A 102 -3.30 -0.49 10.86
CA ARG A 102 -4.12 -1.50 11.54
C ARG A 102 -3.27 -2.60 12.16
N ALA A 103 -2.22 -3.05 11.49
CA ALA A 103 -1.25 -4.00 12.05
C ALA A 103 -0.59 -3.43 13.32
N ALA A 104 -0.20 -2.14 13.30
CA ALA A 104 0.39 -1.49 14.47
C ALA A 104 -0.58 -1.39 15.65
N LEU A 105 -1.88 -1.26 15.39
CA LEU A 105 -2.92 -1.19 16.43
C LEU A 105 -3.35 -2.56 16.95
N THR A 106 -3.31 -3.61 16.12
CA THR A 106 -3.83 -4.94 16.47
C THR A 106 -2.75 -5.97 16.79
N ALA A 107 -1.54 -5.79 16.23
CA ALA A 107 -0.41 -6.69 16.43
C ALA A 107 0.91 -5.90 16.59
N PRO A 108 1.01 -4.95 17.57
CA PRO A 108 2.16 -4.06 17.72
C PRO A 108 3.48 -4.82 17.91
N HIS A 109 3.44 -6.05 18.43
CA HIS A 109 4.61 -6.90 18.60
C HIS A 109 5.26 -7.31 17.27
N ALA A 110 4.51 -7.33 16.16
CA ALA A 110 5.03 -7.67 14.84
C ALA A 110 5.56 -6.45 14.07
N VAL A 111 5.27 -5.22 14.53
CA VAL A 111 5.60 -3.98 13.84
C VAL A 111 6.79 -3.31 14.52
N ARG A 112 7.96 -3.35 13.88
CA ARG A 112 9.18 -2.68 14.36
C ARG A 112 9.12 -1.17 14.13
N ALA A 113 8.64 -0.76 12.98
CA ALA A 113 8.47 0.62 12.56
C ALA A 113 7.49 0.66 11.38
N ILE A 114 7.00 1.85 11.04
CA ILE A 114 6.09 2.07 9.91
C ILE A 114 6.69 3.10 8.97
N VAL A 115 6.57 2.86 7.67
CA VAL A 115 6.80 3.84 6.60
C VAL A 115 5.50 3.95 5.79
N LEU A 116 4.84 5.10 5.87
CA LEU A 116 3.65 5.41 5.10
C LEU A 116 4.05 6.18 3.84
N LEU A 117 3.71 5.67 2.67
CA LEU A 117 3.99 6.28 1.36
C LEU A 117 2.67 6.66 0.69
N GLY A 118 2.42 7.95 0.43
CA GLY A 118 1.18 8.39 -0.20
C GLY A 118 -0.07 7.82 0.47
N SER A 119 -0.15 7.88 1.79
CA SER A 119 -1.21 7.25 2.59
C SER A 119 -1.83 8.22 3.59
N GLN A 120 -2.96 7.84 4.17
CA GLN A 120 -3.73 8.62 5.14
C GLN A 120 -4.31 7.72 6.23
N ALA A 121 -4.78 8.31 7.32
CA ALA A 121 -5.47 7.61 8.41
C ALA A 121 -6.98 7.84 8.40
N ASP A 122 -7.40 8.98 7.86
CA ASP A 122 -8.80 9.39 7.76
C ASP A 122 -9.48 8.81 6.49
N MET A 123 -10.76 9.09 6.35
CA MET A 123 -11.58 8.65 5.21
C MET A 123 -11.40 9.60 4.02
N ASP A 124 -11.69 9.10 2.82
CA ASP A 124 -11.87 9.96 1.65
C ASP A 124 -13.10 10.87 1.85
N ALA A 125 -13.03 12.05 1.25
CA ALA A 125 -14.16 12.96 1.24
C ALA A 125 -15.39 12.27 0.60
N PRO A 126 -16.56 12.28 1.27
CA PRO A 126 -17.74 11.51 0.83
C PRO A 126 -18.17 11.84 -0.60
N GLU A 127 -17.90 13.05 -1.07
CA GLU A 127 -18.23 13.50 -2.43
C GLU A 127 -17.39 12.83 -3.53
N LYS A 128 -16.24 12.20 -3.20
CA LYS A 128 -15.42 11.45 -4.14
C LYS A 128 -15.95 10.03 -4.40
N ILE A 129 -16.63 9.44 -3.42
CA ILE A 129 -17.08 8.03 -3.46
C ILE A 129 -17.99 7.75 -4.66
N PRO A 130 -19.02 8.57 -4.98
CA PRO A 130 -19.87 8.32 -6.14
C PRO A 130 -19.11 8.28 -7.48
N GLY A 131 -18.09 9.13 -7.65
CA GLY A 131 -17.25 9.12 -8.85
C GLY A 131 -16.44 7.84 -9.01
N TYR A 132 -15.84 7.37 -7.93
CA TYR A 132 -15.13 6.07 -7.93
C TYR A 132 -16.10 4.91 -8.17
N GLN A 133 -17.29 4.94 -7.59
CA GLN A 133 -18.29 3.89 -7.77
C GLN A 133 -18.76 3.81 -9.22
N ALA A 134 -19.07 4.95 -9.85
CA ALA A 134 -19.42 5.02 -11.25
C ALA A 134 -18.30 4.49 -12.17
N MET A 135 -17.04 4.78 -11.85
CA MET A 135 -15.88 4.26 -12.58
C MET A 135 -15.79 2.73 -12.46
N VAL A 136 -15.97 2.17 -11.27
CA VAL A 136 -15.95 0.73 -11.03
C VAL A 136 -17.09 0.03 -11.75
N ASP A 137 -18.30 0.58 -11.71
CA ASP A 137 -19.49 0.05 -12.39
C ASP A 137 -19.29 0.03 -13.91
N ALA A 138 -18.77 1.13 -14.48
CA ALA A 138 -18.45 1.22 -15.90
C ALA A 138 -17.38 0.20 -16.31
N TRP A 139 -16.30 0.11 -15.55
CA TRP A 139 -15.22 -0.86 -15.80
C TRP A 139 -15.71 -2.31 -15.67
N SER A 140 -16.48 -2.62 -14.64
CA SER A 140 -17.03 -3.97 -14.42
C SER A 140 -17.98 -4.41 -15.52
N THR A 141 -18.75 -3.46 -16.11
CA THR A 141 -19.75 -3.74 -17.14
C THR A 141 -19.16 -3.77 -18.53
N HIS A 142 -18.26 -2.86 -18.86
CA HIS A 142 -17.77 -2.61 -20.22
C HIS A 142 -16.28 -2.93 -20.43
N GLY A 143 -15.58 -3.34 -19.37
CA GLY A 143 -14.13 -3.52 -19.37
C GLY A 143 -13.39 -2.20 -19.18
N LEU A 144 -12.06 -2.29 -19.06
CA LEU A 144 -11.18 -1.13 -18.89
C LEU A 144 -11.13 -0.29 -20.17
N SER A 145 -11.83 0.84 -20.17
CA SER A 145 -11.76 1.82 -21.26
C SER A 145 -10.43 2.59 -21.24
N GLU A 146 -10.11 3.25 -22.38
CA GLU A 146 -8.93 4.12 -22.47
C GLU A 146 -9.02 5.28 -21.49
N GLU A 147 -10.20 5.87 -21.32
CA GLU A 147 -10.46 6.97 -20.40
C GLU A 147 -10.23 6.56 -18.93
N ILE A 148 -10.80 5.43 -18.50
CA ILE A 148 -10.59 4.89 -17.15
C ILE A 148 -9.13 4.60 -16.92
N GLY A 149 -8.46 3.93 -17.87
CA GLY A 149 -7.04 3.61 -17.77
C GLY A 149 -6.17 4.85 -17.61
N SER A 150 -6.38 5.88 -18.44
CA SER A 150 -5.65 7.16 -18.36
C SER A 150 -5.91 7.91 -17.05
N THR A 151 -7.14 7.87 -16.55
CA THR A 151 -7.49 8.48 -15.26
C THR A 151 -6.73 7.80 -14.11
N ILE A 152 -6.70 6.46 -14.08
CA ILE A 152 -5.98 5.71 -13.05
C ILE A 152 -4.47 5.98 -13.13
N GLU A 153 -3.89 5.98 -14.33
CA GLU A 153 -2.47 6.31 -14.53
C GLU A 153 -2.13 7.71 -14.01
N HIS A 154 -2.98 8.69 -14.34
CA HIS A 154 -2.79 10.06 -13.86
C HIS A 154 -2.85 10.15 -12.32
N ILE A 155 -3.80 9.45 -11.72
CA ILE A 155 -3.95 9.41 -10.25
C ILE A 155 -2.72 8.76 -9.61
N ILE A 156 -2.23 7.64 -10.15
CA ILE A 156 -1.11 6.89 -9.56
C ILE A 156 0.22 7.61 -9.71
N GLY A 157 0.57 8.02 -10.92
CA GLY A 157 1.93 8.47 -11.21
C GLY A 157 2.05 9.84 -11.88
N GLY A 158 0.91 10.48 -12.20
CA GLY A 158 0.90 11.75 -12.92
C GLY A 158 1.16 11.61 -14.42
N PRO A 159 1.33 12.74 -15.13
CA PRO A 159 1.32 12.77 -16.61
C PRO A 159 2.52 12.08 -17.29
N SER A 160 3.59 11.81 -16.58
CA SER A 160 4.79 11.13 -17.10
C SER A 160 4.90 9.67 -16.69
N PHE A 161 3.89 9.12 -16.05
CA PHE A 161 3.89 7.73 -15.62
C PHE A 161 3.67 6.77 -16.77
N ASP A 162 4.59 5.80 -16.95
CA ASP A 162 4.36 4.69 -17.89
C ASP A 162 3.42 3.67 -17.26
N GLY A 163 2.13 3.80 -17.55
CA GLY A 163 1.09 2.91 -17.06
C GLY A 163 0.87 1.66 -17.92
N ALA A 164 1.52 1.52 -19.07
CA ALA A 164 1.27 0.42 -20.01
C ALA A 164 1.39 -0.99 -19.38
N PRO A 165 2.42 -1.30 -18.56
CA PRO A 165 2.52 -2.58 -17.87
C PRO A 165 1.36 -2.81 -16.88
N TRP A 166 0.88 -1.75 -16.24
CA TRP A 166 -0.22 -1.79 -15.27
C TRP A 166 -1.57 -1.97 -15.95
N ARG A 167 -1.83 -1.29 -17.06
CA ARG A 167 -3.04 -1.50 -17.87
C ARG A 167 -3.19 -2.94 -18.31
N ALA A 168 -2.09 -3.62 -18.67
CA ALA A 168 -2.11 -5.03 -19.05
C ALA A 168 -2.55 -5.94 -17.88
N LYS A 169 -2.23 -5.57 -16.63
CA LYS A 169 -2.69 -6.24 -15.42
C LYS A 169 -4.16 -5.91 -15.13
N TRP A 170 -4.53 -4.63 -15.15
CA TRP A 170 -5.90 -4.17 -14.87
C TRP A 170 -6.94 -4.78 -15.81
N LYS A 171 -6.63 -4.94 -17.10
CA LYS A 171 -7.51 -5.60 -18.07
C LYS A 171 -7.89 -7.04 -17.71
N LYS A 172 -7.14 -7.68 -16.83
CA LYS A 172 -7.38 -9.07 -16.40
C LYS A 172 -8.20 -9.17 -15.10
N MET A 173 -8.48 -8.06 -14.44
CA MET A 173 -9.24 -8.06 -13.18
C MET A 173 -10.70 -8.42 -13.45
N SER A 174 -11.24 -9.32 -12.64
CA SER A 174 -12.66 -9.68 -12.74
C SER A 174 -13.56 -8.58 -12.18
N ALA A 175 -14.78 -8.48 -12.72
CA ALA A 175 -15.79 -7.52 -12.24
C ALA A 175 -16.07 -7.70 -10.73
N THR A 176 -16.25 -8.94 -10.29
CA THR A 176 -16.51 -9.25 -8.88
C THR A 176 -15.36 -8.78 -8.00
N ASN A 177 -14.12 -9.03 -8.41
CA ASN A 177 -12.95 -8.62 -7.64
C ASN A 177 -12.81 -7.10 -7.56
N LEU A 178 -13.07 -6.38 -8.66
CA LEU A 178 -13.09 -4.91 -8.67
C LEU A 178 -14.05 -4.36 -7.61
N HIS A 179 -15.29 -4.84 -7.59
CA HIS A 179 -16.26 -4.43 -6.58
C HIS A 179 -15.78 -4.77 -5.15
N THR A 180 -15.17 -5.94 -4.94
CA THR A 180 -14.69 -6.37 -3.63
C THR A 180 -13.58 -5.47 -3.09
N ILE A 181 -12.53 -5.19 -3.89
CA ILE A 181 -11.40 -4.36 -3.45
C ILE A 181 -11.79 -2.90 -3.25
N PHE A 182 -12.66 -2.35 -4.11
CA PHE A 182 -13.16 -0.99 -3.93
C PHE A 182 -14.14 -0.87 -2.76
N ASN A 183 -14.97 -1.90 -2.50
CA ASN A 183 -15.79 -1.95 -1.29
C ASN A 183 -14.92 -1.90 -0.02
N THR A 184 -13.82 -2.62 0.02
CA THR A 184 -12.85 -2.56 1.13
C THR A 184 -12.31 -1.15 1.32
N LEU A 185 -11.99 -0.44 0.22
CA LEU A 185 -11.57 0.96 0.28
C LEU A 185 -12.66 1.87 0.87
N PHE A 186 -13.91 1.74 0.40
CA PHE A 186 -14.99 2.64 0.77
C PHE A 186 -15.54 2.40 2.17
N THR A 187 -15.43 1.18 2.69
CA THR A 187 -15.99 0.79 3.99
C THR A 187 -14.94 0.77 5.12
N ARG A 188 -13.70 1.21 4.83
CA ARG A 188 -12.69 1.29 5.88
C ARG A 188 -13.10 2.28 6.97
N ASP A 189 -12.65 2.04 8.19
CA ASP A 189 -12.84 2.93 9.32
C ASP A 189 -11.81 4.07 9.33
N ASP A 190 -12.19 5.20 9.91
CA ASP A 190 -11.31 6.32 10.23
C ASP A 190 -10.46 5.96 11.47
N LEU A 191 -9.15 6.10 11.34
CA LEU A 191 -8.21 5.82 12.44
C LEU A 191 -7.69 7.08 13.13
N THR A 192 -8.16 8.27 12.76
CA THR A 192 -7.62 9.55 13.25
C THR A 192 -7.55 9.59 14.79
N ASP A 193 -8.62 9.19 15.47
CA ASP A 193 -8.69 9.20 16.94
C ASP A 193 -7.85 8.10 17.60
N ARG A 194 -7.33 7.16 16.83
CA ARG A 194 -6.51 6.04 17.31
C ARG A 194 -5.02 6.19 17.01
N LEU A 195 -4.62 7.20 16.25
CA LEU A 195 -3.23 7.42 15.86
C LEU A 195 -2.29 7.58 17.06
N SER A 196 -2.77 8.20 18.15
CA SER A 196 -2.00 8.36 19.38
C SER A 196 -1.67 7.05 20.11
N GLN A 197 -2.34 5.94 19.75
CA GLN A 197 -2.10 4.60 20.30
C GLN A 197 -0.94 3.88 19.58
N ILE A 198 -0.50 4.38 18.44
CA ILE A 198 0.60 3.79 17.67
C ILE A 198 1.92 4.16 18.34
N THR A 199 2.64 3.15 18.83
CA THR A 199 3.91 3.31 19.53
C THR A 199 5.13 3.03 18.64
N ALA A 200 4.91 2.42 17.47
CA ALA A 200 5.98 2.13 16.53
C ALA A 200 6.54 3.42 15.92
N PRO A 201 7.88 3.59 15.85
CA PRO A 201 8.48 4.69 15.11
C PRO A 201 7.91 4.79 13.70
N THR A 202 7.51 6.00 13.28
CA THR A 202 6.81 6.17 12.01
C THR A 202 7.44 7.27 11.16
N LEU A 203 7.64 6.94 9.86
CA LEU A 203 7.97 7.87 8.81
C LEU A 203 6.77 8.00 7.87
N VAL A 204 6.36 9.23 7.59
CA VAL A 204 5.37 9.57 6.56
C VAL A 204 6.10 10.22 5.39
N VAL A 205 5.96 9.67 4.18
CA VAL A 205 6.54 10.22 2.94
C VAL A 205 5.40 10.51 1.98
N HIS A 206 5.32 11.73 1.48
CA HIS A 206 4.20 12.16 0.65
C HIS A 206 4.64 13.10 -0.46
N GLY A 207 4.06 12.94 -1.65
CA GLY A 207 4.33 13.80 -2.79
C GLY A 207 3.51 15.11 -2.76
N THR A 208 4.08 16.21 -3.27
CA THR A 208 3.31 17.48 -3.38
C THR A 208 2.21 17.41 -4.41
N ASP A 209 2.36 16.56 -5.43
CA ASP A 209 1.48 16.45 -6.59
C ASP A 209 0.62 15.17 -6.53
N ASP A 210 0.40 14.63 -5.31
CA ASP A 210 -0.47 13.49 -5.09
C ASP A 210 -1.94 13.87 -5.41
N ALA A 211 -2.44 13.36 -6.54
CA ALA A 211 -3.79 13.61 -7.02
C ALA A 211 -4.87 12.78 -6.28
N ALA A 212 -4.48 11.68 -5.65
CA ALA A 212 -5.39 10.82 -4.89
C ALA A 212 -5.61 11.34 -3.48
N ILE A 213 -4.52 11.58 -2.75
CA ILE A 213 -4.51 11.94 -1.33
C ILE A 213 -3.79 13.28 -1.16
N PRO A 214 -4.52 14.38 -0.86
CA PRO A 214 -3.90 15.67 -0.58
C PRO A 214 -2.91 15.62 0.59
N LEU A 215 -1.82 16.39 0.51
CA LEU A 215 -0.74 16.44 1.51
C LEU A 215 -1.24 16.66 2.95
N VAL A 216 -2.36 17.36 3.12
CA VAL A 216 -2.94 17.63 4.45
C VAL A 216 -3.26 16.34 5.22
N HIS A 217 -3.61 15.25 4.55
CA HIS A 217 -3.88 13.95 5.19
C HIS A 217 -2.60 13.31 5.74
N ALA A 218 -1.49 13.41 5.00
CA ALA A 218 -0.19 12.99 5.49
C ALA A 218 0.29 13.82 6.69
N GLN A 219 0.03 15.14 6.67
CA GLN A 219 0.31 16.03 7.79
C GLN A 219 -0.49 15.64 9.04
N LYS A 220 -1.78 15.34 8.88
CA LYS A 220 -2.64 14.85 9.99
C LYS A 220 -2.11 13.52 10.55
N ALA A 221 -1.75 12.57 9.70
CA ALA A 221 -1.19 11.30 10.14
C ALA A 221 0.12 11.50 10.92
N ALA A 222 1.03 12.34 10.43
CA ALA A 222 2.29 12.64 11.10
C ALA A 222 2.09 13.39 12.43
N GLN A 223 1.09 14.25 12.53
CA GLN A 223 0.76 14.97 13.77
C GLN A 223 0.07 14.06 14.80
N GLY A 224 -0.75 13.12 14.35
CA GLY A 224 -1.49 12.21 15.22
C GLY A 224 -0.66 11.07 15.81
N ILE A 225 0.40 10.61 15.10
CA ILE A 225 1.26 9.52 15.57
C ILE A 225 2.43 10.11 16.39
N PRO A 226 2.61 9.71 17.66
CA PRO A 226 3.67 10.24 18.50
C PRO A 226 5.07 10.05 17.90
N GLY A 227 5.82 11.13 17.74
CA GLY A 227 7.19 11.09 17.22
C GLY A 227 7.34 10.80 15.73
N ALA A 228 6.24 10.77 14.98
CA ALA A 228 6.32 10.54 13.55
C ALA A 228 7.05 11.68 12.83
N LYS A 229 7.80 11.31 11.78
CA LYS A 229 8.50 12.24 10.90
C LYS A 229 7.74 12.36 9.58
N LEU A 230 7.66 13.57 9.02
CA LEU A 230 7.10 13.81 7.68
C LEU A 230 8.21 14.24 6.72
N VAL A 231 8.31 13.58 5.59
CA VAL A 231 9.17 13.96 4.45
C VAL A 231 8.28 14.21 3.24
N VAL A 232 8.40 15.40 2.66
CA VAL A 232 7.64 15.81 1.48
C VAL A 232 8.51 15.70 0.24
N ILE A 233 8.04 14.99 -0.78
CA ILE A 233 8.72 14.79 -2.06
C ILE A 233 8.16 15.80 -3.07
N GLN A 234 8.98 16.78 -3.44
CA GLN A 234 8.59 17.81 -4.39
C GLN A 234 8.35 17.21 -5.78
N GLY A 235 7.21 17.52 -6.40
CA GLY A 235 6.80 16.98 -7.70
C GLY A 235 6.35 15.51 -7.65
N GLY A 236 6.44 14.86 -6.49
CA GLY A 236 6.02 13.46 -6.35
C GLY A 236 4.50 13.32 -6.43
N GLY A 237 4.02 12.39 -7.28
CA GLY A 237 2.63 11.97 -7.34
C GLY A 237 2.26 10.96 -6.26
N HIS A 238 1.11 10.29 -6.40
CA HIS A 238 0.62 9.31 -5.44
C HIS A 238 1.60 8.14 -5.22
N ALA A 239 2.12 7.54 -6.30
CA ALA A 239 3.15 6.51 -6.24
C ALA A 239 4.57 7.11 -6.34
N ALA A 240 4.90 8.08 -5.48
CA ALA A 240 6.23 8.71 -5.47
C ALA A 240 7.37 7.70 -5.28
N ASN A 241 7.13 6.55 -4.63
CA ASN A 241 8.09 5.47 -4.51
C ASN A 241 8.51 4.88 -5.87
N MET A 242 7.69 5.01 -6.90
CA MET A 242 7.99 4.57 -8.28
C MET A 242 8.59 5.71 -9.10
N THR A 243 7.91 6.87 -9.12
CA THR A 243 8.28 8.00 -9.99
C THR A 243 9.44 8.83 -9.44
N HIS A 244 9.61 8.84 -8.12
CA HIS A 244 10.65 9.57 -7.38
C HIS A 244 11.40 8.64 -6.43
N ALA A 245 11.78 7.44 -6.93
CA ALA A 245 12.37 6.38 -6.10
C ALA A 245 13.61 6.84 -5.32
N ALA A 246 14.51 7.62 -5.93
CA ALA A 246 15.75 8.03 -5.27
C ALA A 246 15.53 8.88 -4.00
N PRO A 247 14.78 10.00 -4.01
CA PRO A 247 14.50 10.75 -2.79
C PRO A 247 13.66 9.97 -1.77
N VAL A 248 12.72 9.10 -2.22
CA VAL A 248 11.95 8.24 -1.30
C VAL A 248 12.87 7.22 -0.62
N ASN A 249 13.74 6.53 -1.37
CA ASN A 249 14.69 5.58 -0.81
C ASN A 249 15.66 6.26 0.16
N LYS A 250 16.10 7.50 -0.14
CA LYS A 250 16.94 8.29 0.79
C LYS A 250 16.21 8.54 2.11
N ALA A 251 14.96 8.99 2.06
CA ALA A 251 14.16 9.25 3.27
C ALA A 251 13.98 7.98 4.12
N ILE A 252 13.70 6.84 3.48
CA ILE A 252 13.59 5.54 4.16
C ILE A 252 14.94 5.15 4.78
N ALA A 253 16.05 5.27 4.07
CA ALA A 253 17.39 4.92 4.57
C ALA A 253 17.79 5.76 5.80
N GLU A 254 17.55 7.08 5.76
CA GLU A 254 17.80 7.99 6.87
C GLU A 254 16.94 7.71 8.10
N PHE A 255 15.74 7.19 7.89
CA PHE A 255 14.83 6.80 8.98
C PHE A 255 15.25 5.47 9.62
N LEU A 256 15.81 4.54 8.86
CA LEU A 256 16.22 3.21 9.31
C LEU A 256 17.62 3.17 9.93
N ALA A 257 18.44 4.22 9.72
CA ALA A 257 19.79 4.36 10.30
C ALA A 257 19.74 4.62 11.80
#